data_4159e76c376de63459528e9630721c20
#
_entry.id   4159e76c376de63459528e9630721c20
#
_cell.length_a   1.000
_cell.length_b   1.000
_cell.length_c   1.000
_cell.angle_alpha   90.00
_cell.angle_beta   90.00
_cell.angle_gamma   90.00
#
_symmetry.space_group_name_H-M   'P 1'
#
loop_
_entity.id
_entity.type
_entity.pdbx_description
1 polymer ?
#
loop_
_entity_poly.entity_id
_entity_poly.type
_entity_poly.pdbx_seq_one_letter_code
_entity_poly.pdbx_strand_id
1 'polypeptide(L)'
;MTTSEVRPLTDPTTTVRSQGAATGPSTQAANPDRGGAGTYIALTIGLIMMVIPFLWMAISSIKPEAELRRRPPTWLPETVTGENYQELFTRLDFTTFFTNSILVAAAVTIGNMVFCSMLGYALAKLDFRGKKVLFALVLGTLMIPGVVTFVPLFVLTVNLGLANTLTGMALPFLAGPFGVFLMRQYILSLPDELIQAARVDGAGELRIFASVIMPLCWPALATLGILTFLSSWNNFLWPLVVATNEDKYTLPVALALYAVGQNATQYGLLLAGSVVVVIPVIVVFLFLQRHIMQGISMTGIK
;
A
#
# COMPACT_ATOMS: atom_id res chain seq x y z
N MET A 1 5.91 62.67 -68.44
CA MET A 1 5.04 61.83 -69.27
C MET A 1 4.79 60.56 -68.51
N THR A 2 3.65 60.19 -68.04
CA THR A 2 2.24 60.47 -68.21
C THR A 2 1.51 60.19 -66.93
N THR A 3 0.66 61.11 -66.58
CA THR A 3 -0.47 61.10 -65.69
C THR A 3 -1.38 59.90 -65.80
N SER A 4 -1.99 59.48 -64.70
CA SER A 4 -3.40 59.10 -64.57
C SER A 4 -3.67 58.50 -63.23
N GLU A 5 -4.43 59.11 -62.48
CA GLU A 5 -5.87 59.16 -62.23
C GLU A 5 -6.27 58.24 -61.05
N VAL A 6 -6.56 58.97 -60.00
CA VAL A 6 -7.25 58.46 -58.83
C VAL A 6 -8.75 58.39 -59.11
N ARG A 7 -9.39 57.25 -58.87
CA ARG A 7 -10.84 57.11 -58.77
C ARG A 7 -11.24 56.60 -57.41
N PRO A 8 -12.19 57.23 -56.73
CA PRO A 8 -12.76 56.76 -55.52
C PRO A 8 -13.89 55.78 -55.83
N LEU A 9 -13.89 54.63 -55.17
CA LEU A 9 -14.99 53.67 -55.20
C LEU A 9 -15.85 53.83 -53.96
N THR A 10 -17.09 54.12 -54.25
CA THR A 10 -18.24 54.21 -53.37
C THR A 10 -18.56 52.91 -52.67
N ASP A 11 -18.90 53.06 -51.41
CA ASP A 11 -19.47 52.10 -50.47
C ASP A 11 -20.85 51.55 -51.01
N PRO A 12 -21.10 50.24 -50.84
CA PRO A 12 -22.49 49.82 -50.68
C PRO A 12 -22.62 48.97 -49.42
N THR A 13 -23.30 49.51 -48.44
CA THR A 13 -24.02 48.88 -47.37
C THR A 13 -24.42 47.43 -47.65
N THR A 14 -23.71 46.48 -47.09
CA THR A 14 -24.15 45.09 -47.03
C THR A 14 -24.71 44.81 -45.66
N THR A 15 -26.02 44.77 -45.56
CA THR A 15 -26.80 44.29 -44.43
C THR A 15 -26.45 42.86 -44.16
N VAL A 16 -25.71 42.63 -43.06
CA VAL A 16 -25.48 41.30 -42.53
C VAL A 16 -26.76 40.82 -41.81
N ARG A 17 -27.45 39.95 -42.48
CA ARG A 17 -28.59 39.20 -41.97
C ARG A 17 -28.08 38.30 -40.82
N SER A 18 -28.48 38.59 -39.58
CA SER A 18 -28.28 37.71 -38.43
C SER A 18 -29.01 36.38 -38.67
N GLN A 19 -28.27 35.34 -39.01
CA GLN A 19 -28.79 34.00 -39.02
C GLN A 19 -28.94 33.55 -37.57
N GLY A 20 -30.15 33.13 -37.26
CA GLY A 20 -30.56 32.68 -35.94
C GLY A 20 -29.66 31.60 -35.37
N ALA A 21 -29.27 31.81 -34.13
CA ALA A 21 -28.61 30.79 -33.30
C ALA A 21 -29.51 29.57 -33.22
N ALA A 22 -29.13 28.49 -33.89
CA ALA A 22 -29.67 27.18 -33.65
C ALA A 22 -29.32 26.80 -32.19
N THR A 23 -30.32 26.79 -31.33
CA THR A 23 -30.22 26.18 -29.98
C THR A 23 -30.01 24.68 -30.17
N GLY A 24 -28.75 24.28 -30.26
CA GLY A 24 -28.38 22.88 -30.09
C GLY A 24 -28.85 22.40 -28.70
N PRO A 25 -29.24 21.11 -28.55
CA PRO A 25 -29.61 20.58 -27.28
C PRO A 25 -28.45 20.78 -26.28
N SER A 26 -28.71 21.54 -25.22
CA SER A 26 -27.79 21.67 -24.09
C SER A 26 -27.56 20.27 -23.56
N THR A 27 -26.43 19.66 -23.91
CA THR A 27 -25.89 18.53 -23.15
C THR A 27 -25.65 19.06 -21.75
N GLN A 28 -26.66 18.84 -20.88
CA GLN A 28 -26.45 18.98 -19.42
C GLN A 28 -25.22 18.17 -19.07
N ALA A 29 -24.12 18.85 -18.78
CA ALA A 29 -22.96 18.23 -18.19
C ALA A 29 -23.46 17.46 -16.95
N ALA A 30 -23.46 16.16 -17.04
CA ALA A 30 -23.82 15.28 -15.92
C ALA A 30 -22.92 15.68 -14.75
N ASN A 31 -23.56 16.15 -13.68
CA ASN A 31 -22.86 16.56 -12.48
C ASN A 31 -22.13 15.32 -11.91
N PRO A 32 -20.79 15.25 -11.91
CA PRO A 32 -20.07 14.02 -11.62
C PRO A 32 -20.17 13.59 -10.15
N ASP A 33 -20.79 14.41 -9.28
CA ASP A 33 -20.75 14.22 -7.82
C ASP A 33 -22.01 13.60 -7.19
N ARG A 34 -22.99 13.21 -7.99
CA ARG A 34 -24.18 12.51 -7.45
C ARG A 34 -24.33 11.16 -8.14
N GLY A 35 -23.69 10.16 -7.58
CA GLY A 35 -24.01 8.77 -7.89
C GLY A 35 -25.51 8.56 -7.73
N GLY A 36 -26.21 8.04 -8.76
CA GLY A 36 -27.62 7.72 -8.65
C GLY A 36 -27.89 6.72 -7.52
N ALA A 37 -29.15 6.61 -7.05
CA ALA A 37 -29.53 5.67 -5.99
C ALA A 37 -28.99 4.25 -6.25
N GLY A 38 -28.94 3.81 -7.51
CA GLY A 38 -28.35 2.51 -7.88
C GLY A 38 -26.86 2.37 -7.50
N THR A 39 -26.07 3.45 -7.61
CA THR A 39 -24.65 3.45 -7.21
C THR A 39 -24.52 3.26 -5.70
N TYR A 40 -25.31 3.97 -4.90
CA TYR A 40 -25.29 3.80 -3.44
C TYR A 40 -25.76 2.41 -3.01
N ILE A 41 -26.78 1.84 -3.66
CA ILE A 41 -27.23 0.47 -3.40
C ILE A 41 -26.11 -0.53 -3.71
N ALA A 42 -25.48 -0.42 -4.89
CA ALA A 42 -24.38 -1.30 -5.28
C ALA A 42 -23.19 -1.21 -4.30
N LEU A 43 -22.80 0.01 -3.89
CA LEU A 43 -21.74 0.23 -2.91
C LEU A 43 -22.10 -0.34 -1.53
N THR A 44 -23.37 -0.19 -1.10
CA THR A 44 -23.82 -0.74 0.19
C THR A 44 -23.82 -2.27 0.17
N ILE A 45 -24.30 -2.89 -0.91
CA ILE A 45 -24.24 -4.35 -1.06
C ILE A 45 -22.79 -4.84 -1.07
N GLY A 46 -21.91 -4.18 -1.82
CA GLY A 46 -20.48 -4.50 -1.85
C GLY A 46 -19.83 -4.39 -0.46
N LEU A 47 -20.15 -3.32 0.28
CA LEU A 47 -19.67 -3.12 1.65
C LEU A 47 -20.14 -4.25 2.58
N ILE A 48 -21.44 -4.59 2.54
CA ILE A 48 -22.01 -5.66 3.36
C ILE A 48 -21.31 -7.00 3.04
N MET A 49 -21.16 -7.33 1.75
CA MET A 49 -20.47 -8.57 1.34
C MET A 49 -19.02 -8.62 1.83
N MET A 50 -18.31 -7.49 1.85
CA MET A 50 -16.94 -7.41 2.37
C MET A 50 -16.85 -7.52 3.89
N VAL A 51 -17.81 -6.97 4.62
CA VAL A 51 -17.80 -6.92 6.10
C VAL A 51 -18.27 -8.22 6.74
N ILE A 52 -19.20 -8.95 6.11
CA ILE A 52 -19.78 -10.20 6.64
C ILE A 52 -18.71 -11.21 7.12
N PRO A 53 -17.66 -11.56 6.35
CA PRO A 53 -16.66 -12.54 6.81
C PRO A 53 -15.90 -12.06 8.05
N PHE A 54 -15.61 -10.78 8.18
CA PHE A 54 -14.96 -10.23 9.36
C PHE A 54 -15.88 -10.21 10.58
N LEU A 55 -17.16 -9.89 10.40
CA LEU A 55 -18.18 -10.00 11.46
C LEU A 55 -18.34 -11.45 11.90
N TRP A 56 -18.41 -12.39 10.94
CA TRP A 56 -18.46 -13.82 11.26
C TRP A 56 -17.25 -14.26 12.07
N MET A 57 -16.03 -13.87 11.68
CA MET A 57 -14.80 -14.14 12.39
C MET A 57 -14.86 -13.59 13.83
N ALA A 58 -15.26 -12.31 13.99
CA ALA A 58 -15.34 -11.65 15.29
C ALA A 58 -16.42 -12.30 16.20
N ILE A 59 -17.60 -12.60 15.67
CA ILE A 59 -18.66 -13.28 16.41
C ILE A 59 -18.25 -14.72 16.76
N SER A 60 -17.60 -15.41 15.87
CA SER A 60 -17.16 -16.79 16.08
C SER A 60 -15.99 -16.89 17.06
N SER A 61 -15.16 -15.84 17.20
CA SER A 61 -14.06 -15.83 18.16
C SER A 61 -14.48 -15.88 19.63
N ILE A 62 -15.73 -15.54 19.93
CA ILE A 62 -16.33 -15.58 21.27
C ILE A 62 -17.25 -16.79 21.49
N LYS A 63 -17.26 -17.77 20.58
CA LYS A 63 -18.00 -19.03 20.72
C LYS A 63 -17.13 -20.11 21.34
N PRO A 64 -17.72 -21.02 22.14
CA PRO A 64 -17.02 -22.20 22.62
C PRO A 64 -16.61 -23.11 21.46
N GLU A 65 -15.48 -23.82 21.57
CA GLU A 65 -14.98 -24.75 20.55
C GLU A 65 -16.02 -25.82 20.16
N ALA A 66 -16.81 -26.30 21.11
CA ALA A 66 -17.88 -27.27 20.87
C ALA A 66 -18.96 -26.74 19.93
N GLU A 67 -19.32 -25.43 20.02
CA GLU A 67 -20.28 -24.79 19.14
C GLU A 67 -19.70 -24.55 17.76
N LEU A 68 -18.41 -24.17 17.66
CA LEU A 68 -17.73 -23.96 16.37
C LEU A 68 -17.64 -25.24 15.52
N ARG A 69 -17.65 -26.42 16.16
CA ARG A 69 -17.59 -27.72 15.49
C ARG A 69 -18.96 -28.26 15.07
N ARG A 70 -20.06 -27.61 15.46
CA ARG A 70 -21.43 -28.05 15.10
C ARG A 70 -21.70 -27.93 13.61
N ARG A 71 -22.52 -28.83 13.12
CA ARG A 71 -23.04 -28.82 11.75
C ARG A 71 -24.58 -28.96 11.83
N PRO A 72 -25.34 -27.99 11.30
CA PRO A 72 -24.94 -26.74 10.65
C PRO A 72 -24.34 -25.74 11.64
N PRO A 73 -23.47 -24.82 11.16
CA PRO A 73 -22.88 -23.79 12.00
C PRO A 73 -23.95 -22.76 12.45
N THR A 74 -23.85 -22.30 13.68
CA THR A 74 -24.72 -21.24 14.22
C THR A 74 -24.24 -19.86 13.76
N TRP A 75 -25.13 -18.95 13.43
CA TRP A 75 -24.76 -17.57 13.06
C TRP A 75 -24.40 -16.72 14.29
N LEU A 76 -25.24 -16.79 15.32
CA LEU A 76 -25.02 -16.09 16.58
C LEU A 76 -24.58 -17.08 17.66
N PRO A 77 -23.77 -16.65 18.64
CA PRO A 77 -23.36 -17.52 19.74
C PRO A 77 -24.56 -17.89 20.61
N GLU A 78 -24.70 -19.17 20.91
CA GLU A 78 -25.64 -19.65 21.93
C GLU A 78 -25.12 -19.33 23.34
N THR A 79 -23.79 -19.43 23.50
CA THR A 79 -23.08 -19.05 24.71
C THR A 79 -21.87 -18.19 24.33
N VAL A 80 -21.69 -17.09 25.05
CA VAL A 80 -20.54 -16.19 24.85
C VAL A 80 -19.44 -16.61 25.84
N THR A 81 -18.23 -16.84 25.32
CA THR A 81 -17.07 -17.18 26.14
C THR A 81 -15.87 -16.30 25.81
N GLY A 82 -15.04 -16.02 26.81
CA GLY A 82 -13.73 -15.37 26.64
C GLY A 82 -12.56 -16.37 26.66
N GLU A 83 -12.83 -17.67 26.78
CA GLU A 83 -11.80 -18.71 26.91
C GLU A 83 -10.80 -18.72 25.75
N ASN A 84 -11.27 -18.50 24.51
CA ASN A 84 -10.40 -18.45 23.32
C ASN A 84 -9.33 -17.36 23.45
N TYR A 85 -9.70 -16.19 23.97
CA TYR A 85 -8.76 -15.09 24.20
C TYR A 85 -7.86 -15.36 25.42
N GLN A 86 -8.42 -15.91 26.49
CA GLN A 86 -7.63 -16.31 27.64
C GLN A 86 -6.58 -17.34 27.24
N GLU A 87 -6.96 -18.35 26.46
CA GLU A 87 -6.06 -19.36 25.93
C GLU A 87 -4.99 -18.76 25.01
N LEU A 88 -5.36 -17.80 24.14
CA LEU A 88 -4.44 -17.07 23.27
C LEU A 88 -3.33 -16.36 24.05
N PHE A 89 -3.67 -15.71 25.17
CA PHE A 89 -2.74 -14.93 25.96
C PHE A 89 -1.99 -15.73 27.03
N THR A 90 -2.49 -16.91 27.42
CA THR A 90 -1.86 -17.73 28.49
C THR A 90 -1.07 -18.90 27.95
N ARG A 91 -1.51 -19.54 26.85
CA ARG A 91 -0.80 -20.70 26.26
C ARG A 91 0.28 -20.29 25.28
N LEU A 92 0.07 -19.18 24.56
CA LEU A 92 1.04 -18.67 23.62
C LEU A 92 1.92 -17.64 24.32
N ASP A 93 3.18 -17.60 24.00
CA ASP A 93 4.02 -16.42 24.30
C ASP A 93 3.64 -15.29 23.36
N PHE A 94 2.36 -14.86 23.48
CA PHE A 94 1.73 -13.87 22.62
C PHE A 94 2.56 -12.59 22.55
N THR A 95 3.11 -12.16 23.68
CA THR A 95 3.90 -10.92 23.76
C THR A 95 5.13 -11.01 22.86
N THR A 96 5.85 -12.12 22.89
CA THR A 96 7.02 -12.35 22.03
C THR A 96 6.63 -12.40 20.58
N PHE A 97 5.60 -13.16 20.21
CA PHE A 97 5.19 -13.29 18.80
C PHE A 97 4.65 -11.98 18.21
N PHE A 98 3.87 -11.24 19.00
CA PHE A 98 3.38 -9.93 18.60
C PHE A 98 4.52 -8.92 18.44
N THR A 99 5.45 -8.89 19.39
CA THR A 99 6.62 -8.00 19.35
C THR A 99 7.51 -8.32 18.16
N ASN A 100 7.79 -9.60 17.90
CA ASN A 100 8.55 -10.03 16.72
C ASN A 100 7.90 -9.56 15.42
N SER A 101 6.57 -9.73 15.30
CA SER A 101 5.82 -9.27 14.13
C SER A 101 5.92 -7.75 13.93
N ILE A 102 5.74 -6.98 15.01
CA ILE A 102 5.87 -5.51 14.96
C ILE A 102 7.30 -5.11 14.56
N LEU A 103 8.32 -5.71 15.18
CA LEU A 103 9.72 -5.37 14.89
C LEU A 103 10.08 -5.67 13.44
N VAL A 104 9.71 -6.84 12.92
CA VAL A 104 9.97 -7.21 11.51
C VAL A 104 9.20 -6.30 10.57
N ALA A 105 7.89 -6.11 10.78
CA ALA A 105 7.07 -5.27 9.92
C ALA A 105 7.52 -3.81 9.95
N ALA A 106 7.87 -3.27 11.12
CA ALA A 106 8.39 -1.90 11.25
C ALA A 106 9.75 -1.75 10.57
N ALA A 107 10.69 -2.69 10.78
CA ALA A 107 12.00 -2.65 10.16
C ALA A 107 11.89 -2.67 8.63
N VAL A 108 11.09 -3.58 8.06
CA VAL A 108 10.87 -3.69 6.62
C VAL A 108 10.19 -2.43 6.08
N THR A 109 9.19 -1.90 6.76
CA THR A 109 8.45 -0.70 6.33
C THR A 109 9.35 0.53 6.33
N ILE A 110 10.05 0.79 7.43
CA ILE A 110 10.97 1.93 7.55
C ILE A 110 12.12 1.79 6.55
N GLY A 111 12.69 0.58 6.41
CA GLY A 111 13.72 0.30 5.43
C GLY A 111 13.26 0.62 4.00
N ASN A 112 12.07 0.16 3.60
CA ASN A 112 11.51 0.49 2.29
C ASN A 112 11.30 2.00 2.12
N MET A 113 10.71 2.67 3.11
CA MET A 113 10.49 4.11 3.03
C MET A 113 11.81 4.88 2.86
N VAL A 114 12.88 4.47 3.51
CA VAL A 114 14.19 5.12 3.43
C VAL A 114 14.94 4.73 2.15
N PHE A 115 15.22 3.44 1.96
CA PHE A 115 16.09 2.99 0.87
C PHE A 115 15.44 3.14 -0.50
N CYS A 116 14.14 2.85 -0.62
CA CYS A 116 13.45 3.03 -1.90
C CYS A 116 13.31 4.51 -2.27
N SER A 117 13.14 5.41 -1.28
CA SER A 117 13.11 6.85 -1.55
C SER A 117 14.48 7.38 -1.94
N MET A 118 15.55 6.95 -1.27
CA MET A 118 16.91 7.35 -1.63
C MET A 118 17.26 6.92 -3.07
N LEU A 119 17.00 5.66 -3.40
CA LEU A 119 17.25 5.15 -4.75
C LEU A 119 16.31 5.78 -5.77
N GLY A 120 15.04 5.97 -5.41
CA GLY A 120 14.05 6.70 -6.22
C GLY A 120 14.48 8.12 -6.53
N TYR A 121 14.99 8.86 -5.53
CA TYR A 121 15.55 10.21 -5.71
C TYR A 121 16.75 10.21 -6.65
N ALA A 122 17.72 9.33 -6.40
CA ALA A 122 18.90 9.23 -7.23
C ALA A 122 18.53 8.92 -8.70
N LEU A 123 17.59 7.99 -8.92
CA LEU A 123 17.12 7.61 -10.25
C LEU A 123 16.19 8.66 -10.89
N ALA A 124 15.58 9.57 -10.12
CA ALA A 124 14.72 10.64 -10.64
C ALA A 124 15.53 11.89 -10.99
N LYS A 125 16.32 12.42 -10.04
CA LYS A 125 16.85 13.78 -10.04
C LYS A 125 18.37 13.90 -10.17
N LEU A 126 19.12 12.83 -9.91
CA LEU A 126 20.58 12.87 -10.07
C LEU A 126 20.98 12.41 -11.48
N ASP A 127 22.06 13.00 -12.02
CA ASP A 127 22.66 12.60 -13.27
C ASP A 127 23.95 11.83 -13.03
N PHE A 128 23.94 10.57 -13.42
CA PHE A 128 25.11 9.69 -13.34
C PHE A 128 25.14 8.65 -14.45
N ARG A 129 26.33 8.14 -14.76
CA ARG A 129 26.53 7.09 -15.77
C ARG A 129 25.85 5.81 -15.32
N GLY A 130 25.09 5.15 -16.21
CA GLY A 130 24.39 3.89 -15.91
C GLY A 130 23.00 4.04 -15.30
N LYS A 131 22.48 5.24 -15.04
CA LYS A 131 21.14 5.51 -14.48
C LYS A 131 20.03 4.71 -15.18
N LYS A 132 20.04 4.69 -16.54
CA LYS A 132 19.03 3.95 -17.32
C LYS A 132 19.14 2.43 -17.13
N VAL A 133 20.37 1.91 -17.08
CA VAL A 133 20.62 0.47 -16.89
C VAL A 133 20.18 0.06 -15.48
N LEU A 134 20.54 0.84 -14.45
CA LEU A 134 20.14 0.56 -13.08
C LEU A 134 18.60 0.57 -12.93
N PHE A 135 17.93 1.53 -13.56
CA PHE A 135 16.47 1.55 -13.55
C PHE A 135 15.86 0.36 -14.31
N ALA A 136 16.44 -0.02 -15.45
CA ALA A 136 16.01 -1.21 -16.18
C ALA A 136 16.19 -2.49 -15.37
N LEU A 137 17.28 -2.61 -14.58
CA LEU A 137 17.46 -3.72 -13.64
C LEU A 137 16.38 -3.74 -12.55
N VAL A 138 16.04 -2.59 -11.96
CA VAL A 138 14.94 -2.48 -10.99
C VAL A 138 13.62 -2.96 -11.61
N LEU A 139 13.30 -2.54 -12.83
CA LEU A 139 12.11 -3.00 -13.54
C LEU A 139 12.17 -4.50 -13.86
N GLY A 140 13.35 -4.99 -14.26
CA GLY A 140 13.60 -6.41 -14.54
C GLY A 140 13.31 -7.29 -13.31
N THR A 141 13.71 -6.84 -12.11
CA THR A 141 13.43 -7.59 -10.87
C THR A 141 11.94 -7.65 -10.54
N LEU A 142 11.11 -6.66 -10.94
CA LEU A 142 9.65 -6.74 -10.80
C LEU A 142 9.01 -7.85 -11.62
N MET A 143 9.66 -8.27 -12.71
CA MET A 143 9.15 -9.34 -13.58
C MET A 143 9.44 -10.74 -13.04
N ILE A 144 10.36 -10.86 -12.08
CA ILE A 144 10.72 -12.14 -11.49
C ILE A 144 9.71 -12.50 -10.40
N PRO A 145 8.96 -13.60 -10.52
CA PRO A 145 8.06 -14.04 -9.46
C PRO A 145 8.83 -14.34 -8.17
N GLY A 146 8.36 -13.79 -7.05
CA GLY A 146 9.03 -13.96 -5.75
C GLY A 146 9.22 -15.43 -5.31
N VAL A 147 8.36 -16.32 -5.78
CA VAL A 147 8.48 -17.77 -5.49
C VAL A 147 9.73 -18.37 -6.11
N VAL A 148 10.19 -17.88 -7.25
CA VAL A 148 11.43 -18.36 -7.92
C VAL A 148 12.67 -18.00 -7.10
N THR A 149 12.68 -16.83 -6.47
CA THR A 149 13.80 -16.36 -5.66
C THR A 149 13.78 -16.86 -4.22
N PHE A 150 12.69 -17.51 -3.79
CA PHE A 150 12.48 -17.90 -2.39
C PHE A 150 13.57 -18.86 -1.87
N VAL A 151 13.83 -19.96 -2.59
CA VAL A 151 14.83 -20.96 -2.18
C VAL A 151 16.27 -20.39 -2.23
N PRO A 152 16.71 -19.74 -3.33
CA PRO A 152 18.01 -19.08 -3.35
C PRO A 152 18.20 -18.05 -2.22
N LEU A 153 17.15 -17.28 -1.91
CA LEU A 153 17.19 -16.28 -0.83
C LEU A 153 17.33 -16.94 0.54
N PHE A 154 16.63 -18.06 0.77
CA PHE A 154 16.76 -18.83 2.00
C PHE A 154 18.18 -19.38 2.17
N VAL A 155 18.75 -20.00 1.13
CA VAL A 155 20.13 -20.50 1.14
C VAL A 155 21.11 -19.37 1.44
N LEU A 156 20.94 -18.20 0.82
CA LEU A 156 21.77 -17.03 1.10
C LEU A 156 21.64 -16.59 2.57
N THR A 157 20.44 -16.54 3.10
CA THR A 157 20.17 -16.14 4.51
C THR A 157 20.86 -17.10 5.49
N VAL A 158 20.78 -18.40 5.22
CA VAL A 158 21.48 -19.44 6.03
C VAL A 158 23.01 -19.27 5.93
N ASN A 159 23.56 -19.09 4.74
CA ASN A 159 25.00 -18.93 4.53
C ASN A 159 25.55 -17.66 5.18
N LEU A 160 24.74 -16.62 5.33
CA LEU A 160 25.08 -15.40 6.06
C LEU A 160 24.95 -15.54 7.58
N GLY A 161 24.55 -16.70 8.11
CA GLY A 161 24.33 -16.91 9.54
C GLY A 161 23.12 -16.17 10.12
N LEU A 162 22.18 -15.77 9.24
CA LEU A 162 20.98 -15.00 9.64
C LEU A 162 19.74 -15.88 9.85
N ALA A 163 19.87 -17.20 9.72
CA ALA A 163 18.79 -18.14 10.09
C ALA A 163 18.44 -17.97 11.56
N ASN A 164 17.16 -18.17 11.90
CA ASN A 164 16.63 -18.02 13.26
C ASN A 164 16.85 -16.62 13.87
N THR A 165 16.83 -15.57 13.06
CA THR A 165 16.96 -14.18 13.53
C THR A 165 15.90 -13.27 12.92
N LEU A 166 15.45 -12.25 13.65
CA LEU A 166 14.55 -11.22 13.11
C LEU A 166 15.20 -10.41 11.99
N THR A 167 16.54 -10.26 12.05
CA THR A 167 17.32 -9.63 10.99
C THR A 167 17.22 -10.43 9.69
N GLY A 168 17.34 -11.75 9.74
CA GLY A 168 17.17 -12.62 8.56
C GLY A 168 15.78 -12.58 7.98
N MET A 169 14.76 -12.27 8.80
CA MET A 169 13.40 -12.06 8.30
C MET A 169 13.22 -10.70 7.63
N ALA A 170 13.87 -9.64 8.13
CA ALA A 170 13.68 -8.27 7.67
C ALA A 170 14.63 -7.87 6.53
N LEU A 171 15.91 -8.22 6.63
CA LEU A 171 16.99 -7.72 5.76
C LEU A 171 16.72 -7.87 4.27
N PRO A 172 16.23 -9.03 3.75
CA PRO A 172 15.99 -9.21 2.32
C PRO A 172 14.90 -8.28 1.76
N PHE A 173 14.06 -7.72 2.61
CA PHE A 173 12.90 -6.93 2.23
C PHE A 173 13.02 -5.44 2.61
N LEU A 174 14.19 -4.97 3.07
CA LEU A 174 14.38 -3.56 3.42
C LEU A 174 14.28 -2.60 2.23
N ALA A 175 14.45 -3.10 1.01
CA ALA A 175 14.25 -2.34 -0.21
C ALA A 175 13.60 -3.23 -1.27
N GLY A 176 12.43 -2.83 -1.75
CA GLY A 176 11.70 -3.55 -2.78
C GLY A 176 11.67 -2.79 -4.12
N PRO A 177 11.75 -3.49 -5.26
CA PRO A 177 11.78 -2.83 -6.57
C PRO A 177 10.51 -2.03 -6.87
N PHE A 178 9.35 -2.47 -6.37
CA PHE A 178 8.10 -1.71 -6.46
C PHE A 178 8.19 -0.37 -5.72
N GLY A 179 8.78 -0.36 -4.52
CA GLY A 179 8.99 0.87 -3.74
C GLY A 179 9.89 1.87 -4.46
N VAL A 180 10.98 1.39 -5.05
CA VAL A 180 11.88 2.22 -5.86
C VAL A 180 11.15 2.81 -7.08
N PHE A 181 10.39 2.00 -7.78
CA PHE A 181 9.60 2.45 -8.92
C PHE A 181 8.57 3.52 -8.51
N LEU A 182 7.79 3.25 -7.46
CA LEU A 182 6.76 4.17 -6.95
C LEU A 182 7.38 5.52 -6.57
N MET A 183 8.43 5.50 -5.75
CA MET A 183 9.08 6.71 -5.28
C MET A 183 9.73 7.49 -6.43
N ARG A 184 10.39 6.80 -7.37
CA ARG A 184 10.95 7.46 -8.56
C ARG A 184 9.87 8.15 -9.38
N GLN A 185 8.74 7.49 -9.66
CA GLN A 185 7.66 8.10 -10.46
C GLN A 185 7.07 9.32 -9.76
N TYR A 186 6.88 9.24 -8.45
CA TYR A 186 6.38 10.38 -7.69
C TYR A 186 7.38 11.54 -7.66
N ILE A 187 8.66 11.26 -7.40
CA ILE A 187 9.71 12.31 -7.35
C ILE A 187 9.93 12.96 -8.71
N LEU A 188 9.73 12.24 -9.82
CA LEU A 188 9.78 12.83 -11.17
C LEU A 188 8.71 13.90 -11.39
N SER A 189 7.56 13.80 -10.72
CA SER A 189 6.50 14.81 -10.85
C SER A 189 6.75 16.09 -10.05
N LEU A 190 7.75 16.10 -9.17
CA LEU A 190 8.11 17.29 -8.39
C LEU A 190 8.90 18.29 -9.26
N PRO A 191 8.62 19.61 -9.14
CA PRO A 191 9.33 20.65 -9.89
C PRO A 191 10.83 20.65 -9.61
N ASP A 192 11.65 20.74 -10.66
CA ASP A 192 13.11 20.78 -10.54
C ASP A 192 13.62 22.09 -9.94
N GLU A 193 12.83 23.15 -10.03
CA GLU A 193 13.13 24.48 -9.50
C GLU A 193 13.36 24.46 -7.99
N LEU A 194 12.65 23.60 -7.26
CA LEU A 194 12.83 23.45 -5.80
C LEU A 194 14.22 22.90 -5.46
N ILE A 195 14.70 21.96 -6.26
CA ILE A 195 16.03 21.35 -6.07
C ILE A 195 17.11 22.36 -6.47
N GLN A 196 16.91 23.08 -7.59
CA GLN A 196 17.84 24.08 -8.08
C GLN A 196 17.98 25.25 -7.10
N ALA A 197 16.87 25.75 -6.53
CA ALA A 197 16.87 26.77 -5.50
C ALA A 197 17.69 26.33 -4.27
N ALA A 198 17.45 25.11 -3.77
CA ALA A 198 18.19 24.56 -2.63
C ALA A 198 19.69 24.39 -2.93
N ARG A 199 20.08 24.08 -4.19
CA ARG A 199 21.50 24.00 -4.60
C ARG A 199 22.14 25.39 -4.64
N VAL A 200 21.41 26.42 -5.10
CA VAL A 200 21.88 27.82 -5.07
C VAL A 200 22.10 28.28 -3.62
N ASP A 201 21.26 27.84 -2.69
CA ASP A 201 21.40 28.09 -1.25
C ASP A 201 22.54 27.27 -0.60
N GLY A 202 23.31 26.49 -1.38
CA GLY A 202 24.45 25.70 -0.92
C GLY A 202 24.09 24.39 -0.23
N ALA A 203 22.86 23.90 -0.36
CA ALA A 203 22.49 22.63 0.23
C ALA A 203 23.08 21.43 -0.55
N GLY A 204 23.74 20.53 0.16
CA GLY A 204 24.20 19.26 -0.41
C GLY A 204 23.05 18.29 -0.67
N GLU A 205 23.27 17.28 -1.54
CA GLU A 205 22.23 16.35 -2.03
C GLU A 205 21.48 15.60 -0.90
N LEU A 206 22.16 15.17 0.17
CA LEU A 206 21.52 14.53 1.31
C LEU A 206 20.60 15.50 2.07
N ARG A 207 20.98 16.76 2.17
CA ARG A 207 20.14 17.79 2.80
C ARG A 207 18.91 18.11 1.93
N ILE A 208 19.11 18.20 0.61
CA ILE A 208 17.99 18.39 -0.35
C ILE A 208 17.04 17.21 -0.24
N PHE A 209 17.55 15.98 -0.26
CA PHE A 209 16.73 14.77 -0.09
C PHE A 209 15.91 14.82 1.20
N ALA A 210 16.57 15.03 2.37
CA ALA A 210 15.90 14.94 3.67
C ALA A 210 14.96 16.10 3.95
N SER A 211 15.35 17.35 3.57
CA SER A 211 14.64 18.57 3.97
C SER A 211 13.67 19.10 2.92
N VAL A 212 13.85 18.76 1.64
CA VAL A 212 12.99 19.23 0.55
C VAL A 212 12.16 18.09 -0.03
N ILE A 213 12.82 17.01 -0.47
CA ILE A 213 12.14 15.92 -1.21
C ILE A 213 11.28 15.07 -0.29
N MET A 214 11.82 14.59 0.84
CA MET A 214 11.08 13.67 1.73
C MET A 214 9.77 14.26 2.27
N PRO A 215 9.71 15.54 2.73
CA PRO A 215 8.45 16.15 3.14
C PRO A 215 7.42 16.27 2.01
N LEU A 216 7.87 16.57 0.79
CA LEU A 216 6.98 16.65 -0.38
C LEU A 216 6.48 15.28 -0.84
N CYS A 217 7.25 14.22 -0.56
CA CYS A 217 6.88 12.84 -0.91
C CYS A 217 5.96 12.17 0.13
N TRP A 218 5.51 12.87 1.17
CA TRP A 218 4.71 12.27 2.24
C TRP A 218 3.51 11.44 1.75
N PRO A 219 2.71 11.85 0.74
CA PRO A 219 1.61 11.03 0.22
C PRO A 219 2.08 9.69 -0.39
N ALA A 220 3.18 9.72 -1.16
CA ALA A 220 3.75 8.50 -1.75
C ALA A 220 4.40 7.61 -0.68
N LEU A 221 5.07 8.20 0.30
CA LEU A 221 5.64 7.50 1.45
C LEU A 221 4.56 6.80 2.29
N ALA A 222 3.45 7.47 2.54
CA ALA A 222 2.33 6.87 3.26
C ALA A 222 1.76 5.67 2.49
N THR A 223 1.60 5.79 1.18
CA THR A 223 1.15 4.68 0.33
C THR A 223 2.14 3.52 0.35
N LEU A 224 3.43 3.79 0.17
CA LEU A 224 4.49 2.78 0.25
C LEU A 224 4.51 2.13 1.64
N GLY A 225 4.43 2.93 2.70
CA GLY A 225 4.44 2.45 4.08
C GLY A 225 3.29 1.49 4.39
N ILE A 226 2.05 1.82 3.98
CA ILE A 226 0.89 0.93 4.17
C ILE A 226 1.08 -0.38 3.42
N LEU A 227 1.42 -0.31 2.12
CA LEU A 227 1.56 -1.52 1.30
C LEU A 227 2.67 -2.43 1.83
N THR A 228 3.80 -1.85 2.23
CA THR A 228 4.93 -2.61 2.79
C THR A 228 4.58 -3.19 4.15
N PHE A 229 3.95 -2.40 5.03
CA PHE A 229 3.50 -2.89 6.34
C PHE A 229 2.55 -4.06 6.19
N LEU A 230 1.50 -3.94 5.36
CA LEU A 230 0.54 -5.01 5.10
C LEU A 230 1.21 -6.27 4.56
N SER A 231 2.12 -6.11 3.60
CA SER A 231 2.86 -7.23 3.01
C SER A 231 3.75 -7.93 4.04
N SER A 232 4.46 -7.18 4.88
CA SER A 232 5.36 -7.73 5.89
C SER A 232 4.60 -8.30 7.10
N TRP A 233 3.57 -7.61 7.58
CA TRP A 233 2.73 -8.04 8.70
C TRP A 233 2.03 -9.37 8.45
N ASN A 234 1.48 -9.54 7.23
CA ASN A 234 0.78 -10.76 6.84
C ASN A 234 1.72 -11.84 6.27
N ASN A 235 3.04 -11.60 6.25
CA ASN A 235 3.98 -12.57 5.72
C ASN A 235 4.08 -13.78 6.64
N PHE A 236 3.75 -14.94 6.09
CA PHE A 236 3.78 -16.23 6.80
C PHE A 236 4.94 -17.11 6.35
N LEU A 237 5.09 -17.28 5.02
CA LEU A 237 6.01 -18.29 4.48
C LEU A 237 7.47 -18.00 4.80
N TRP A 238 7.90 -16.75 4.69
CA TRP A 238 9.29 -16.41 4.94
C TRP A 238 9.68 -16.54 6.42
N PRO A 239 8.95 -15.95 7.37
CA PRO A 239 9.20 -16.19 8.78
C PRO A 239 9.13 -17.68 9.17
N LEU A 240 8.22 -18.45 8.59
CA LEU A 240 8.08 -19.89 8.88
C LEU A 240 9.35 -20.68 8.55
N VAL A 241 10.03 -20.37 7.45
CA VAL A 241 11.25 -21.10 7.07
C VAL A 241 12.50 -20.54 7.73
N VAL A 242 12.53 -19.25 8.06
CA VAL A 242 13.70 -18.61 8.70
C VAL A 242 13.73 -18.86 10.21
N ALA A 243 12.57 -18.84 10.88
CA ALA A 243 12.48 -19.11 12.32
C ALA A 243 12.50 -20.62 12.59
N THR A 244 13.53 -21.09 13.21
CA THR A 244 13.65 -22.49 13.65
C THR A 244 13.23 -22.70 15.10
N ASN A 245 13.26 -21.65 15.92
CA ASN A 245 12.91 -21.66 17.32
C ASN A 245 11.65 -20.83 17.56
N GLU A 246 10.88 -21.25 18.57
CA GLU A 246 9.62 -20.62 18.94
C GLU A 246 9.76 -19.14 19.34
N ASP A 247 10.84 -18.79 20.05
CA ASP A 247 11.14 -17.42 20.48
C ASP A 247 11.32 -16.42 19.32
N LYS A 248 11.45 -16.91 18.09
CA LYS A 248 11.56 -16.10 16.88
C LYS A 248 10.29 -16.11 16.02
N TYR A 249 9.26 -16.86 16.38
CA TYR A 249 8.03 -16.89 15.59
C TYR A 249 7.38 -15.50 15.52
N THR A 250 6.85 -15.19 14.34
CA THR A 250 5.91 -14.08 14.17
C THR A 250 4.49 -14.55 14.50
N LEU A 251 3.60 -13.62 14.80
CA LEU A 251 2.23 -13.96 15.20
C LEU A 251 1.48 -14.81 14.16
N PRO A 252 1.55 -14.53 12.82
CA PRO A 252 0.95 -15.43 11.83
C PRO A 252 1.52 -16.85 11.85
N VAL A 253 2.83 -17.01 12.08
CA VAL A 253 3.48 -18.34 12.17
C VAL A 253 3.02 -19.06 13.42
N ALA A 254 3.06 -18.40 14.56
CA ALA A 254 2.64 -18.98 15.82
C ALA A 254 1.17 -19.43 15.78
N LEU A 255 0.26 -18.58 15.29
CA LEU A 255 -1.15 -18.94 15.13
C LEU A 255 -1.37 -20.15 14.24
N ALA A 256 -0.66 -20.22 13.10
CA ALA A 256 -0.78 -21.36 12.20
C ALA A 256 -0.27 -22.66 12.86
N LEU A 257 0.86 -22.63 13.55
CA LEU A 257 1.45 -23.80 14.17
C LEU A 257 0.66 -24.29 15.39
N TYR A 258 0.16 -23.38 16.23
CA TYR A 258 -0.56 -23.74 17.44
C TYR A 258 -2.05 -24.01 17.19
N ALA A 259 -2.70 -23.25 16.31
CA ALA A 259 -4.13 -23.43 16.05
C ALA A 259 -4.41 -24.61 15.09
N VAL A 260 -3.45 -24.98 14.24
CA VAL A 260 -3.56 -26.09 13.27
C VAL A 260 -2.65 -27.26 13.70
N GLY A 261 -2.47 -27.45 15.00
CA GLY A 261 -1.56 -28.45 15.55
C GLY A 261 -1.92 -29.91 15.21
N GLN A 262 -1.02 -30.85 15.58
CA GLN A 262 -1.02 -32.25 15.15
C GLN A 262 -2.29 -33.06 15.51
N ASN A 263 -3.07 -32.61 16.48
CA ASN A 263 -4.18 -33.43 17.03
C ASN A 263 -5.59 -32.94 16.67
N ALA A 264 -5.80 -31.68 16.43
CA ALA A 264 -7.04 -31.08 15.89
C ALA A 264 -6.89 -29.56 15.76
N THR A 265 -7.53 -28.98 14.74
CA THR A 265 -7.63 -27.51 14.61
C THR A 265 -8.45 -26.95 15.77
N GLN A 266 -7.88 -25.99 16.50
CA GLN A 266 -8.58 -25.21 17.52
C GLN A 266 -9.16 -23.96 16.85
N TYR A 267 -10.39 -24.05 16.42
CA TYR A 267 -11.05 -22.97 15.68
C TYR A 267 -11.22 -21.70 16.51
N GLY A 268 -11.56 -21.85 17.80
CA GLY A 268 -11.71 -20.72 18.72
C GLY A 268 -10.42 -19.92 18.87
N LEU A 269 -9.29 -20.60 19.09
CA LEU A 269 -7.97 -19.98 19.19
C LEU A 269 -7.56 -19.30 17.89
N LEU A 270 -7.78 -19.98 16.75
CA LEU A 270 -7.48 -19.42 15.42
C LEU A 270 -8.27 -18.16 15.13
N LEU A 271 -9.58 -18.17 15.43
CA LEU A 271 -10.47 -17.03 15.18
C LEU A 271 -10.14 -15.86 16.12
N ALA A 272 -9.92 -16.11 17.41
CA ALA A 272 -9.50 -15.09 18.36
C ALA A 272 -8.15 -14.45 17.96
N GLY A 273 -7.17 -15.27 17.60
CA GLY A 273 -5.88 -14.81 17.09
C GLY A 273 -6.03 -14.00 15.78
N SER A 274 -6.87 -14.45 14.87
CA SER A 274 -7.13 -13.74 13.60
C SER A 274 -7.75 -12.37 13.84
N VAL A 275 -8.68 -12.22 14.80
CA VAL A 275 -9.23 -10.92 15.20
C VAL A 275 -8.11 -10.00 15.68
N VAL A 276 -7.22 -10.50 16.53
CA VAL A 276 -6.11 -9.70 17.07
C VAL A 276 -5.12 -9.30 15.96
N VAL A 277 -4.84 -10.20 14.99
CA VAL A 277 -3.96 -9.89 13.84
C VAL A 277 -4.52 -8.77 12.96
N VAL A 278 -5.83 -8.64 12.87
CA VAL A 278 -6.47 -7.58 12.05
C VAL A 278 -6.36 -6.20 12.70
N ILE A 279 -6.28 -6.11 14.03
CA ILE A 279 -6.26 -4.82 14.74
C ILE A 279 -5.12 -3.88 14.29
N PRO A 280 -3.83 -4.29 14.24
CA PRO A 280 -2.74 -3.41 13.79
C PRO A 280 -2.94 -2.94 12.34
N VAL A 281 -3.51 -3.80 11.49
CA VAL A 281 -3.82 -3.45 10.09
C VAL A 281 -4.83 -2.32 10.03
N ILE A 282 -5.93 -2.43 10.80
CA ILE A 282 -6.96 -1.38 10.89
C ILE A 282 -6.34 -0.09 11.45
N VAL A 283 -5.55 -0.19 12.51
CA VAL A 283 -4.90 0.98 13.13
C VAL A 283 -4.02 1.72 12.12
N VAL A 284 -3.12 1.01 11.45
CA VAL A 284 -2.23 1.61 10.43
C VAL A 284 -3.05 2.23 9.29
N PHE A 285 -4.10 1.53 8.83
CA PHE A 285 -4.97 2.06 7.78
C PHE A 285 -5.68 3.35 8.21
N LEU A 286 -6.27 3.39 9.40
CA LEU A 286 -6.99 4.57 9.90
C LEU A 286 -6.09 5.79 10.03
N PHE A 287 -4.82 5.61 10.42
CA PHE A 287 -3.86 6.72 10.50
C PHE A 287 -3.43 7.24 9.13
N LEU A 288 -3.28 6.35 8.14
CA LEU A 288 -2.67 6.70 6.86
C LEU A 288 -3.69 6.89 5.71
N GLN A 289 -4.96 6.47 5.86
CA GLN A 289 -6.00 6.54 4.81
C GLN A 289 -6.18 7.94 4.20
N ARG A 290 -6.09 8.99 5.02
CA ARG A 290 -6.23 10.38 4.55
C ARG A 290 -5.17 10.77 3.50
N HIS A 291 -3.97 10.18 3.59
CA HIS A 291 -2.86 10.46 2.67
C HIS A 291 -2.98 9.67 1.37
N ILE A 292 -3.61 8.49 1.40
CA ILE A 292 -3.89 7.70 0.19
C ILE A 292 -4.88 8.45 -0.72
N MET A 293 -5.94 9.02 -0.14
CA MET A 293 -6.94 9.74 -0.92
C MET A 293 -6.37 10.98 -1.62
N GLN A 294 -5.40 11.66 -1.02
CA GLN A 294 -4.70 12.81 -1.61
C GLN A 294 -3.80 12.40 -2.78
N GLY A 295 -3.14 11.24 -2.70
CA GLY A 295 -2.27 10.73 -3.78
C GLY A 295 -3.02 10.31 -5.03
N ILE A 296 -4.21 9.75 -4.89
CA ILE A 296 -5.04 9.30 -6.03
C ILE A 296 -5.70 10.48 -6.76
N SER A 297 -6.10 11.52 -6.03
CA SER A 297 -6.77 12.68 -6.63
C SER A 297 -5.84 13.54 -7.50
N MET A 298 -4.52 13.52 -7.27
CA MET A 298 -3.55 14.27 -8.09
C MET A 298 -3.27 13.59 -9.45
N THR A 299 -3.59 12.33 -9.63
CA THR A 299 -3.42 11.62 -10.91
C THR A 299 -4.63 11.76 -11.85
N GLY A 300 -5.74 12.33 -11.40
CA GLY A 300 -7.00 12.45 -12.11
C GLY A 300 -7.30 13.82 -12.74
N ILE A 301 -6.44 14.82 -12.57
CA ILE A 301 -6.66 16.16 -13.18
C ILE A 301 -5.68 16.32 -14.33
N LYS A 302 -6.16 16.01 -15.53
CA LYS A 302 -5.67 16.54 -16.81
C LYS A 302 -6.79 17.28 -17.49
#